data_1c2566b6bc72f8250be651b8486bb595
#
_entry.id   1c2566b6bc72f8250be651b8486bb595
#
_cell.length_a   1.000
_cell.length_b   1.000
_cell.length_c   1.000
_cell.angle_alpha   90.00
_cell.angle_beta   90.00
_cell.angle_gamma   90.00
#
_symmetry.space_group_name_H-M   'P 1'
#
loop_
_entity.id
_entity.type
_entity.pdbx_description
1 polymer ?
#
loop_
_entity_poly.entity_id
_entity_poly.type
_entity_poly.pdbx_seq_one_letter_code
_entity_poly.pdbx_strand_id
1 'polypeptide(L)'
;MSGRLQGKVAVLTGTGRGIARAVAVRFAAEGASVVGCDLDARAAEETVALVRGRGGSMISLHPLDLMDEAGVQRLMELATREYGGVDIVFNSARGHRPGTIEGTSLADWRWTLDHTLGIQFLVTKYAIPALKARGGGSIIFVASISGLPFGTGFPGNVDCILPYSVAKGGVIRLAIGLAHELAPAGIRVNVLSPGNILSSEHSPFHGDAGRALRTAAENTCLMQRLGKPEEIASAALFLASDDASFVTGHNLIVDGGFTASGGLGRPSADYEAELGSAVSRNIAAAGQTGRGS
;
A
#
# COMPACT_ATOMS: atom_id res chain seq x y z
N MET A 1 18.06 15.21 16.68
CA MET A 1 16.80 14.56 17.10
C MET A 1 16.90 13.09 16.73
N SER A 2 16.54 12.16 17.61
CA SER A 2 16.48 10.73 17.30
C SER A 2 15.42 10.49 16.22
N GLY A 3 15.64 9.53 15.32
CA GLY A 3 14.66 9.18 14.30
C GLY A 3 13.38 8.60 14.91
N ARG A 4 12.25 8.72 14.20
CA ARG A 4 10.91 8.28 14.66
C ARG A 4 10.79 6.78 14.91
N LEU A 5 11.70 5.97 14.37
CA LEU A 5 11.77 4.52 14.53
C LEU A 5 13.08 4.07 15.22
N GLN A 6 13.70 4.96 15.98
CA GLN A 6 14.97 4.66 16.65
C GLN A 6 14.87 3.42 17.54
N GLY A 7 15.71 2.41 17.27
CA GLY A 7 15.75 1.15 18.00
C GLY A 7 14.60 0.17 17.71
N LYS A 8 13.73 0.47 16.76
CA LYS A 8 12.69 -0.45 16.29
C LYS A 8 13.23 -1.43 15.25
N VAL A 9 12.69 -2.64 15.23
CA VAL A 9 12.98 -3.67 14.24
C VAL A 9 11.79 -3.83 13.30
N ALA A 10 12.01 -3.61 12.00
CA ALA A 10 10.97 -3.65 10.99
C ALA A 10 11.19 -4.80 10.00
N VAL A 11 10.22 -5.71 9.89
CA VAL A 11 10.18 -6.75 8.85
C VAL A 11 9.34 -6.26 7.68
N LEU A 12 9.94 -6.21 6.49
CA LEU A 12 9.31 -5.70 5.27
C LEU A 12 9.33 -6.78 4.18
N THR A 13 8.20 -6.99 3.50
CA THR A 13 8.09 -7.95 2.40
C THR A 13 8.09 -7.28 1.04
N GLY A 14 8.75 -7.89 0.03
CA GLY A 14 8.81 -7.37 -1.33
C GLY A 14 9.77 -6.19 -1.48
N THR A 15 10.91 -6.23 -0.78
CA THR A 15 11.84 -5.09 -0.68
C THR A 15 12.70 -4.84 -1.92
N GLY A 16 12.62 -5.70 -2.92
CA GLY A 16 13.46 -5.60 -4.12
C GLY A 16 13.21 -4.33 -4.95
N ARG A 17 12.01 -3.73 -4.88
CA ARG A 17 11.69 -2.54 -5.69
C ARG A 17 10.50 -1.75 -5.16
N GLY A 18 10.22 -0.62 -5.80
CA GLY A 18 8.98 0.16 -5.64
C GLY A 18 8.74 0.63 -4.20
N ILE A 19 7.50 0.46 -3.75
CA ILE A 19 7.03 0.97 -2.45
C ILE A 19 7.85 0.40 -1.29
N ALA A 20 8.05 -0.92 -1.24
CA ALA A 20 8.74 -1.53 -0.11
C ALA A 20 10.24 -1.17 -0.07
N ARG A 21 10.90 -0.97 -1.22
CA ARG A 21 12.27 -0.41 -1.28
C ARG A 21 12.29 1.01 -0.68
N ALA A 22 11.34 1.86 -1.06
CA ALA A 22 11.27 3.23 -0.53
C ALA A 22 10.98 3.24 0.98
N VAL A 23 10.11 2.33 1.46
CA VAL A 23 9.83 2.16 2.89
C VAL A 23 11.07 1.68 3.64
N ALA A 24 11.82 0.71 3.09
CA ALA A 24 13.06 0.22 3.70
C ALA A 24 14.08 1.34 3.89
N VAL A 25 14.29 2.16 2.85
CA VAL A 25 15.17 3.33 2.90
C VAL A 25 14.68 4.34 3.93
N ARG A 26 13.37 4.64 3.94
CA ARG A 26 12.81 5.62 4.87
C ARG A 26 12.86 5.14 6.31
N PHE A 27 12.50 3.90 6.60
CA PHE A 27 12.50 3.37 7.97
C PHE A 27 13.92 3.30 8.53
N ALA A 28 14.89 2.86 7.73
CA ALA A 28 16.29 2.86 8.13
C ALA A 28 16.84 4.26 8.40
N ALA A 29 16.46 5.26 7.60
CA ALA A 29 16.82 6.67 7.82
C ALA A 29 16.21 7.23 9.12
N GLU A 30 15.11 6.66 9.60
CA GLU A 30 14.47 7.01 10.88
C GLU A 30 14.96 6.16 12.06
N GLY A 31 16.04 5.39 11.86
CA GLY A 31 16.71 4.65 12.93
C GLY A 31 16.22 3.22 13.15
N ALA A 32 15.37 2.68 12.26
CA ALA A 32 14.97 1.28 12.33
C ALA A 32 16.06 0.35 11.82
N SER A 33 16.16 -0.84 12.44
CA SER A 33 16.84 -2.01 11.86
C SER A 33 15.86 -2.74 10.94
N VAL A 34 16.18 -2.84 9.65
CA VAL A 34 15.27 -3.39 8.64
C VAL A 34 15.65 -4.84 8.31
N VAL A 35 14.67 -5.72 8.31
CA VAL A 35 14.78 -7.09 7.79
C VAL A 35 13.87 -7.22 6.58
N GLY A 36 14.48 -7.35 5.41
CA GLY A 36 13.76 -7.46 4.15
C GLY A 36 13.61 -8.89 3.65
N CYS A 37 12.72 -9.11 2.70
CA CYS A 37 12.71 -10.30 1.86
C CYS A 37 12.17 -10.00 0.47
N ASP A 38 12.60 -10.79 -0.50
CA ASP A 38 12.11 -10.75 -1.88
C ASP A 38 12.37 -12.10 -2.58
N LEU A 39 11.61 -12.39 -3.64
CA LEU A 39 11.88 -13.49 -4.57
C LEU A 39 13.10 -13.20 -5.46
N ASP A 40 13.28 -11.93 -5.84
CA ASP A 40 14.38 -11.46 -6.65
C ASP A 40 15.59 -11.12 -5.76
N ALA A 41 16.51 -12.08 -5.67
CA ALA A 41 17.70 -11.94 -4.82
C ALA A 41 18.55 -10.72 -5.19
N ARG A 42 18.74 -10.45 -6.49
CA ARG A 42 19.53 -9.32 -6.96
C ARG A 42 18.90 -7.99 -6.55
N ALA A 43 17.60 -7.84 -6.79
CA ALA A 43 16.88 -6.62 -6.43
C ALA A 43 16.84 -6.40 -4.90
N ALA A 44 16.78 -7.49 -4.11
CA ALA A 44 16.87 -7.43 -2.65
C ALA A 44 18.25 -6.94 -2.19
N GLU A 45 19.34 -7.48 -2.75
CA GLU A 45 20.71 -7.05 -2.45
C GLU A 45 20.96 -5.58 -2.81
N GLU A 46 20.46 -5.12 -3.97
CA GLU A 46 20.53 -3.71 -4.36
C GLU A 46 19.87 -2.81 -3.30
N THR A 47 18.75 -3.24 -2.72
CA THR A 47 18.08 -2.49 -1.66
C THR A 47 18.89 -2.48 -0.37
N VAL A 48 19.47 -3.61 0.02
CA VAL A 48 20.37 -3.69 1.18
C VAL A 48 21.56 -2.76 0.99
N ALA A 49 22.21 -2.81 -0.18
CA ALA A 49 23.34 -1.93 -0.50
C ALA A 49 22.95 -0.44 -0.45
N LEU A 50 21.78 -0.09 -0.99
CA LEU A 50 21.24 1.27 -0.97
C LEU A 50 21.02 1.79 0.45
N VAL A 51 20.41 0.99 1.33
CA VAL A 51 20.16 1.35 2.72
C VAL A 51 21.46 1.51 3.48
N ARG A 52 22.38 0.54 3.36
CA ARG A 52 23.70 0.60 4.03
C ARG A 52 24.56 1.74 3.53
N GLY A 53 24.56 2.03 2.22
CA GLY A 53 25.26 3.15 1.61
C GLY A 53 24.78 4.51 2.10
N ARG A 54 23.58 4.58 2.69
CA ARG A 54 23.02 5.77 3.35
C ARG A 54 23.18 5.77 4.87
N GLY A 55 23.98 4.84 5.41
CA GLY A 55 24.25 4.73 6.84
C GLY A 55 23.15 4.02 7.65
N GLY A 56 22.15 3.42 6.99
CA GLY A 56 21.09 2.66 7.65
C GLY A 56 21.48 1.19 7.90
N SER A 57 20.68 0.49 8.71
CA SER A 57 20.85 -0.93 9.01
C SER A 57 19.81 -1.76 8.28
N MET A 58 20.23 -2.67 7.42
CA MET A 58 19.36 -3.62 6.72
C MET A 58 20.06 -4.94 6.45
N ILE A 59 19.31 -6.02 6.65
CA ILE A 59 19.61 -7.38 6.17
C ILE A 59 18.41 -7.89 5.37
N SER A 60 18.59 -8.96 4.59
CA SER A 60 17.50 -9.52 3.78
C SER A 60 17.63 -11.04 3.66
N LEU A 61 16.52 -11.76 3.75
CA LEU A 61 16.40 -13.17 3.41
C LEU A 61 15.87 -13.30 1.97
N HIS A 62 16.71 -13.77 1.07
CA HIS A 62 16.37 -13.91 -0.35
C HIS A 62 17.19 -15.03 -1.02
N PRO A 63 16.68 -15.70 -2.06
CA PRO A 63 15.29 -15.60 -2.49
C PRO A 63 14.35 -16.23 -1.46
N LEU A 64 13.18 -15.62 -1.25
CA LEU A 64 12.16 -16.14 -0.34
C LEU A 64 10.79 -16.10 -1.01
N ASP A 65 10.19 -17.30 -1.20
CA ASP A 65 8.77 -17.43 -1.50
C ASP A 65 7.97 -17.36 -0.19
N LEU A 66 7.08 -16.38 -0.08
CA LEU A 66 6.23 -16.20 1.11
C LEU A 66 5.09 -17.21 1.22
N MET A 67 4.92 -18.10 0.23
CA MET A 67 4.07 -19.29 0.33
C MET A 67 4.80 -20.46 1.02
N ASP A 68 6.14 -20.40 1.17
CA ASP A 68 6.91 -21.32 2.02
C ASP A 68 6.80 -20.90 3.49
N GLU A 69 5.92 -21.58 4.25
CA GLU A 69 5.72 -21.30 5.68
C GLU A 69 7.02 -21.39 6.48
N ALA A 70 7.87 -22.39 6.19
CA ALA A 70 9.16 -22.55 6.87
C ALA A 70 10.10 -21.37 6.54
N GLY A 71 10.05 -20.86 5.31
CA GLY A 71 10.77 -19.66 4.90
C GLY A 71 10.31 -18.41 5.65
N VAL A 72 9.02 -18.25 5.84
CA VAL A 72 8.45 -17.13 6.62
C VAL A 72 8.85 -17.23 8.09
N GLN A 73 8.88 -18.44 8.67
CA GLN A 73 9.38 -18.65 10.04
C GLN A 73 10.85 -18.24 10.15
N ARG A 74 11.71 -18.68 9.21
CA ARG A 74 13.13 -18.29 9.17
C ARG A 74 13.31 -16.76 9.06
N LEU A 75 12.41 -16.05 8.37
CA LEU A 75 12.44 -14.59 8.28
C LEU A 75 12.24 -13.94 9.67
N MET A 76 11.29 -14.42 10.46
CA MET A 76 11.03 -13.92 11.82
C MET A 76 12.15 -14.30 12.79
N GLU A 77 12.69 -15.52 12.66
CA GLU A 77 13.86 -15.98 13.43
C GLU A 77 15.09 -15.12 13.12
N LEU A 78 15.30 -14.78 11.85
CA LEU A 78 16.39 -13.89 11.42
C LEU A 78 16.26 -12.52 12.10
N ALA A 79 15.07 -11.91 12.11
CA ALA A 79 14.85 -10.64 12.77
C ALA A 79 15.14 -10.72 14.28
N THR A 80 14.68 -11.77 14.93
CA THR A 80 14.88 -11.99 16.36
C THR A 80 16.35 -12.22 16.69
N ARG A 81 17.06 -13.03 15.92
CA ARG A 81 18.47 -13.36 16.14
C ARG A 81 19.38 -12.15 15.94
N GLU A 82 19.17 -11.40 14.88
CA GLU A 82 20.10 -10.30 14.50
C GLU A 82 19.78 -8.98 15.22
N TYR A 83 18.50 -8.73 15.54
CA TYR A 83 18.06 -7.43 16.08
C TYR A 83 17.20 -7.54 17.36
N GLY A 84 16.98 -8.74 17.88
CA GLY A 84 16.34 -8.95 19.18
C GLY A 84 14.80 -8.98 19.16
N GLY A 85 14.15 -9.01 17.99
CA GLY A 85 12.70 -9.15 17.90
C GLY A 85 12.08 -8.48 16.68
N VAL A 86 10.78 -8.25 16.72
CA VAL A 86 10.01 -7.56 15.68
C VAL A 86 9.08 -6.53 16.35
N ASP A 87 9.17 -5.29 15.94
CA ASP A 87 8.29 -4.19 16.38
C ASP A 87 7.30 -3.76 15.28
N ILE A 88 7.70 -3.92 14.00
CA ILE A 88 6.93 -3.46 12.85
C ILE A 88 6.90 -4.54 11.76
N VAL A 89 5.73 -4.77 11.18
CA VAL A 89 5.56 -5.60 9.98
C VAL A 89 4.93 -4.78 8.87
N PHE A 90 5.61 -4.70 7.73
CA PHE A 90 5.11 -4.02 6.54
C PHE A 90 4.87 -5.04 5.41
N ASN A 91 3.62 -5.44 5.23
CA ASN A 91 3.18 -6.44 4.28
C ASN A 91 2.91 -5.82 2.90
N SER A 92 3.90 -5.81 2.02
CA SER A 92 3.81 -5.19 0.69
C SER A 92 3.94 -6.16 -0.49
N ALA A 93 4.56 -7.32 -0.28
CA ALA A 93 4.70 -8.32 -1.33
C ALA A 93 3.34 -8.73 -1.91
N ARG A 94 3.31 -8.93 -3.22
CA ARG A 94 2.13 -9.36 -3.95
C ARG A 94 2.48 -10.05 -5.25
N GLY A 95 1.59 -10.93 -5.70
CA GLY A 95 1.56 -11.44 -7.08
C GLY A 95 0.12 -11.40 -7.59
N HIS A 96 -0.06 -11.15 -8.89
CA HIS A 96 -1.37 -11.28 -9.49
C HIS A 96 -1.25 -11.75 -10.93
N ARG A 97 -2.28 -12.47 -11.38
CA ARG A 97 -2.48 -12.86 -12.77
C ARG A 97 -3.70 -12.09 -13.27
N PRO A 98 -3.53 -11.25 -14.30
CA PRO A 98 -4.64 -10.48 -14.84
C PRO A 98 -5.65 -11.39 -15.53
N GLY A 99 -6.93 -11.01 -15.53
CA GLY A 99 -7.97 -11.74 -16.24
C GLY A 99 -9.35 -11.17 -15.99
N THR A 100 -10.24 -11.37 -16.96
CA THR A 100 -11.68 -11.10 -16.87
C THR A 100 -12.37 -12.22 -16.10
N ILE A 101 -13.66 -12.05 -15.75
CA ILE A 101 -14.42 -13.12 -15.08
C ILE A 101 -14.54 -14.37 -15.96
N GLU A 102 -14.68 -14.22 -17.26
CA GLU A 102 -14.79 -15.33 -18.19
C GLU A 102 -13.44 -15.96 -18.53
N GLY A 103 -12.38 -15.15 -18.63
CA GLY A 103 -11.04 -15.59 -19.02
C GLY A 103 -10.16 -16.07 -17.87
N THR A 104 -10.57 -15.85 -16.60
CA THR A 104 -9.76 -16.26 -15.45
C THR A 104 -9.98 -17.73 -15.11
N SER A 105 -8.94 -18.55 -15.22
CA SER A 105 -9.01 -19.92 -14.74
C SER A 105 -9.11 -19.97 -13.21
N LEU A 106 -9.72 -21.04 -12.67
CA LEU A 106 -9.77 -21.26 -11.22
C LEU A 106 -8.34 -21.34 -10.61
N ALA A 107 -7.39 -21.86 -11.37
CA ALA A 107 -5.98 -21.92 -10.94
C ALA A 107 -5.36 -20.50 -10.82
N ASP A 108 -5.59 -19.61 -11.79
CA ASP A 108 -5.08 -18.23 -11.76
C ASP A 108 -5.77 -17.39 -10.70
N TRP A 109 -7.08 -17.63 -10.49
CA TRP A 109 -7.83 -17.05 -9.38
C TRP A 109 -7.21 -17.42 -8.04
N ARG A 110 -7.04 -18.71 -7.75
CA ARG A 110 -6.42 -19.21 -6.51
C ARG A 110 -5.02 -18.66 -6.34
N TRP A 111 -4.22 -18.75 -7.39
CA TRP A 111 -2.85 -18.23 -7.36
C TRP A 111 -2.80 -16.75 -6.96
N THR A 112 -3.68 -15.92 -7.53
CA THR A 112 -3.74 -14.49 -7.21
C THR A 112 -4.16 -14.24 -5.75
N LEU A 113 -5.16 -14.99 -5.25
CA LEU A 113 -5.57 -14.88 -3.85
C LEU A 113 -4.45 -15.31 -2.90
N ASP A 114 -3.78 -16.43 -3.18
CA ASP A 114 -2.69 -16.94 -2.37
C ASP A 114 -1.52 -15.96 -2.35
N HIS A 115 -1.08 -15.46 -3.51
CA HIS A 115 0.08 -14.58 -3.64
C HIS A 115 -0.21 -13.09 -3.39
N THR A 116 -1.43 -12.72 -3.05
CA THR A 116 -1.77 -11.33 -2.66
C THR A 116 -2.34 -11.25 -1.25
N LEU A 117 -3.28 -12.12 -0.90
CA LEU A 117 -3.90 -12.16 0.44
C LEU A 117 -3.24 -13.23 1.32
N GLY A 118 -3.04 -14.45 0.79
CA GLY A 118 -2.50 -15.58 1.55
C GLY A 118 -1.13 -15.30 2.12
N ILE A 119 -0.19 -14.76 1.32
CA ILE A 119 1.15 -14.41 1.82
C ILE A 119 1.12 -13.39 2.96
N GLN A 120 0.23 -12.40 2.91
CA GLN A 120 0.12 -11.39 3.97
C GLN A 120 -0.46 -12.00 5.27
N PHE A 121 -1.38 -12.95 5.13
CA PHE A 121 -1.85 -13.76 6.27
C PHE A 121 -0.71 -14.57 6.88
N LEU A 122 0.07 -15.31 6.07
CA LEU A 122 1.17 -16.14 6.57
C LEU A 122 2.23 -15.31 7.28
N VAL A 123 2.70 -14.22 6.68
CA VAL A 123 3.69 -13.33 7.31
C VAL A 123 3.18 -12.81 8.65
N THR A 124 1.91 -12.39 8.71
CA THR A 124 1.31 -11.88 9.94
C THR A 124 1.21 -12.98 11.00
N LYS A 125 0.71 -14.17 10.65
CA LYS A 125 0.60 -15.31 11.54
C LYS A 125 1.92 -15.61 12.28
N TYR A 126 3.02 -15.62 11.52
CA TYR A 126 4.34 -15.94 12.08
C TYR A 126 5.05 -14.75 12.75
N ALA A 127 4.61 -13.50 12.50
CA ALA A 127 5.14 -12.33 13.20
C ALA A 127 4.52 -12.09 14.58
N ILE A 128 3.28 -12.52 14.82
CA ILE A 128 2.54 -12.28 16.08
C ILE A 128 3.32 -12.69 17.33
N PRO A 129 3.96 -13.88 17.41
CA PRO A 129 4.70 -14.26 18.60
C PRO A 129 5.85 -13.28 18.92
N ALA A 130 6.61 -12.85 17.90
CA ALA A 130 7.72 -11.92 18.07
C ALA A 130 7.23 -10.51 18.47
N LEU A 131 6.14 -10.02 17.87
CA LEU A 131 5.50 -8.76 18.27
C LEU A 131 5.02 -8.80 19.73
N LYS A 132 4.34 -9.88 20.14
CA LYS A 132 3.91 -10.07 21.54
C LYS A 132 5.09 -10.10 22.52
N ALA A 133 6.17 -10.75 22.16
CA ALA A 133 7.40 -10.81 22.98
C ALA A 133 8.04 -9.41 23.17
N ARG A 134 7.82 -8.49 22.22
CA ARG A 134 8.25 -7.08 22.31
C ARG A 134 7.28 -6.19 23.07
N GLY A 135 6.14 -6.73 23.53
CA GLY A 135 5.09 -6.00 24.26
C GLY A 135 4.12 -5.24 23.36
N GLY A 136 4.07 -5.54 22.08
CA GLY A 136 3.19 -4.89 21.09
C GLY A 136 3.91 -4.52 19.80
N GLY A 137 3.28 -3.66 18.98
CA GLY A 137 3.89 -3.21 17.73
C GLY A 137 2.90 -2.70 16.70
N SER A 138 3.34 -2.59 15.45
CA SER A 138 2.53 -2.10 14.33
C SER A 138 2.59 -3.05 13.14
N ILE A 139 1.43 -3.48 12.66
CA ILE A 139 1.28 -4.24 11.41
C ILE A 139 0.63 -3.33 10.38
N ILE A 140 1.25 -3.20 9.22
CA ILE A 140 0.77 -2.38 8.11
C ILE A 140 0.60 -3.28 6.90
N PHE A 141 -0.63 -3.40 6.43
CA PHE A 141 -0.97 -4.11 5.21
C PHE A 141 -1.02 -3.14 4.03
N VAL A 142 -0.36 -3.47 2.94
CA VAL A 142 -0.50 -2.71 1.69
C VAL A 142 -1.63 -3.31 0.87
N ALA A 143 -2.79 -2.62 0.90
CA ALA A 143 -3.90 -2.93 0.02
C ALA A 143 -3.76 -2.18 -1.34
N SER A 144 -4.82 -1.55 -1.80
CA SER A 144 -4.89 -0.74 -3.01
C SER A 144 -6.25 -0.04 -3.05
N ILE A 145 -6.34 1.09 -3.76
CA ILE A 145 -7.65 1.66 -4.15
C ILE A 145 -8.51 0.64 -4.91
N SER A 146 -7.90 -0.32 -5.62
CA SER A 146 -8.62 -1.38 -6.34
C SER A 146 -9.41 -2.31 -5.40
N GLY A 147 -9.07 -2.37 -4.11
CA GLY A 147 -9.83 -3.12 -3.10
C GLY A 147 -11.01 -2.35 -2.50
N LEU A 148 -11.23 -1.11 -2.90
CA LEU A 148 -12.31 -0.25 -2.43
C LEU A 148 -13.51 -0.29 -3.38
N PRO A 149 -14.74 0.01 -2.91
CA PRO A 149 -15.94 0.00 -3.76
C PRO A 149 -15.86 0.91 -5.00
N PHE A 150 -15.07 1.96 -4.95
CA PHE A 150 -14.91 2.95 -6.02
C PHE A 150 -13.59 2.82 -6.78
N GLY A 151 -12.75 1.84 -6.42
CA GLY A 151 -11.39 1.70 -6.94
C GLY A 151 -11.26 0.87 -8.22
N THR A 152 -12.34 0.45 -8.84
CA THR A 152 -12.33 -0.63 -9.84
C THR A 152 -12.13 -0.16 -11.29
N GLY A 153 -11.84 1.09 -11.59
CA GLY A 153 -11.83 1.41 -13.00
C GLY A 153 -10.89 2.50 -13.45
N PHE A 154 -9.85 2.10 -14.17
CA PHE A 154 -9.46 2.90 -15.32
C PHE A 154 -10.48 2.69 -16.43
N PRO A 155 -10.99 3.74 -17.11
CA PRO A 155 -11.73 3.57 -18.34
C PRO A 155 -10.92 2.67 -19.29
N GLY A 156 -11.46 1.50 -19.64
CA GLY A 156 -10.81 0.55 -20.54
C GLY A 156 -9.92 -0.53 -19.93
N ASN A 157 -9.73 -0.60 -18.61
CA ASN A 157 -8.89 -1.66 -17.97
C ASN A 157 -9.56 -2.34 -16.77
N VAL A 158 -10.85 -2.21 -16.63
CA VAL A 158 -11.66 -2.78 -15.52
C VAL A 158 -11.56 -4.30 -15.49
N ASP A 159 -11.39 -4.90 -16.67
CA ASP A 159 -11.57 -6.33 -16.88
C ASP A 159 -10.35 -7.18 -16.50
N CYS A 160 -9.17 -6.57 -16.32
CA CYS A 160 -7.93 -7.34 -16.15
C CYS A 160 -7.47 -7.52 -14.69
N ILE A 161 -8.08 -6.83 -13.72
CA ILE A 161 -7.60 -6.84 -12.32
C ILE A 161 -8.60 -7.41 -11.30
N LEU A 162 -9.69 -8.03 -11.76
CA LEU A 162 -10.74 -8.53 -10.88
C LEU A 162 -10.23 -9.44 -9.75
N PRO A 163 -9.40 -10.48 -9.99
CA PRO A 163 -8.88 -11.32 -8.92
C PRO A 163 -8.04 -10.53 -7.91
N TYR A 164 -7.25 -9.58 -8.41
CA TYR A 164 -6.44 -8.70 -7.58
C TYR A 164 -7.29 -7.77 -6.70
N SER A 165 -8.33 -7.16 -7.26
CA SER A 165 -9.25 -6.28 -6.54
C SER A 165 -9.93 -7.01 -5.39
N VAL A 166 -10.40 -8.24 -5.64
CA VAL A 166 -10.99 -9.09 -4.60
C VAL A 166 -9.98 -9.42 -3.51
N ALA A 167 -8.75 -9.80 -3.88
CA ALA A 167 -7.69 -10.08 -2.92
C ALA A 167 -7.36 -8.84 -2.06
N LYS A 168 -7.29 -7.65 -2.67
CA LYS A 168 -7.01 -6.39 -1.95
C LYS A 168 -8.17 -5.94 -1.06
N GLY A 169 -9.41 -6.19 -1.46
CA GLY A 169 -10.58 -6.05 -0.59
C GLY A 169 -10.51 -7.00 0.61
N GLY A 170 -10.09 -8.26 0.37
CA GLY A 170 -9.81 -9.26 1.41
C GLY A 170 -8.73 -8.80 2.39
N VAL A 171 -7.64 -8.17 1.92
CA VAL A 171 -6.58 -7.59 2.77
C VAL A 171 -7.14 -6.52 3.70
N ILE A 172 -7.99 -5.62 3.21
CA ILE A 172 -8.63 -4.60 4.04
C ILE A 172 -9.48 -5.26 5.14
N ARG A 173 -10.28 -6.26 4.79
CA ARG A 173 -11.13 -6.94 5.76
C ARG A 173 -10.34 -7.77 6.77
N LEU A 174 -9.26 -8.44 6.35
CA LEU A 174 -8.33 -9.17 7.22
C LEU A 174 -7.74 -8.24 8.27
N ALA A 175 -7.23 -7.08 7.87
CA ALA A 175 -6.62 -6.11 8.77
C ALA A 175 -7.60 -5.60 9.85
N ILE A 176 -8.85 -5.32 9.48
CA ILE A 176 -9.89 -4.91 10.44
C ILE A 176 -10.15 -6.02 11.47
N GLY A 177 -10.25 -7.29 11.03
CA GLY A 177 -10.40 -8.43 11.93
C GLY A 177 -9.24 -8.56 12.91
N LEU A 178 -8.01 -8.49 12.40
CA LEU A 178 -6.80 -8.57 13.21
C LEU A 178 -6.63 -7.38 14.17
N ALA A 179 -7.10 -6.18 13.81
CA ALA A 179 -7.08 -5.04 14.72
C ALA A 179 -7.90 -5.32 16.00
N HIS A 180 -9.07 -5.96 15.86
CA HIS A 180 -9.87 -6.40 17.01
C HIS A 180 -9.16 -7.50 17.82
N GLU A 181 -8.61 -8.50 17.15
CA GLU A 181 -8.00 -9.65 17.81
C GLU A 181 -6.72 -9.28 18.57
N LEU A 182 -5.90 -8.39 18.00
CA LEU A 182 -4.55 -8.11 18.48
C LEU A 182 -4.44 -6.86 19.37
N ALA A 183 -5.47 -6.03 19.47
CA ALA A 183 -5.48 -4.85 20.32
C ALA A 183 -5.15 -5.16 21.80
N PRO A 184 -5.67 -6.24 22.42
CA PRO A 184 -5.31 -6.59 23.80
C PRO A 184 -3.82 -6.89 24.01
N ALA A 185 -3.09 -7.23 22.94
CA ALA A 185 -1.65 -7.45 22.94
C ALA A 185 -0.82 -6.20 22.65
N GLY A 186 -1.45 -5.01 22.56
CA GLY A 186 -0.78 -3.77 22.22
C GLY A 186 -0.32 -3.68 20.76
N ILE A 187 -0.85 -4.51 19.87
CA ILE A 187 -0.51 -4.52 18.45
C ILE A 187 -1.55 -3.73 17.68
N ARG A 188 -1.10 -2.67 17.01
CA ARG A 188 -1.92 -1.90 16.07
C ARG A 188 -1.89 -2.55 14.70
N VAL A 189 -3.02 -2.59 14.02
CA VAL A 189 -3.12 -3.15 12.68
C VAL A 189 -3.84 -2.15 11.78
N ASN A 190 -3.16 -1.71 10.72
CA ASN A 190 -3.70 -0.72 9.80
C ASN A 190 -3.45 -1.15 8.34
N VAL A 191 -4.17 -0.52 7.45
CA VAL A 191 -4.05 -0.68 6.01
C VAL A 191 -3.53 0.61 5.40
N LEU A 192 -2.69 0.47 4.40
CA LEU A 192 -2.27 1.55 3.52
C LEU A 192 -2.76 1.19 2.11
N SER A 193 -3.63 2.03 1.55
CA SER A 193 -4.20 1.83 0.21
C SER A 193 -3.65 2.87 -0.77
N PRO A 194 -2.57 2.55 -1.49
CA PRO A 194 -2.04 3.42 -2.53
C PRO A 194 -2.99 3.57 -3.72
N GLY A 195 -2.97 4.74 -4.34
CA GLY A 195 -3.51 4.97 -5.68
C GLY A 195 -2.53 4.54 -6.78
N ASN A 196 -2.55 5.29 -7.86
CA ASN A 196 -1.67 5.07 -9.01
C ASN A 196 -0.26 5.59 -8.73
N ILE A 197 0.66 4.67 -8.47
CA ILE A 197 2.04 4.97 -8.08
C ILE A 197 3.00 4.59 -9.20
N LEU A 198 3.88 5.49 -9.56
CA LEU A 198 5.01 5.21 -10.45
C LEU A 198 6.08 4.45 -9.67
N SER A 199 5.83 3.16 -9.42
CA SER A 199 6.53 2.38 -8.40
C SER A 199 7.88 1.81 -8.85
N SER A 200 8.08 1.59 -10.15
CA SER A 200 9.34 1.05 -10.71
C SER A 200 9.32 1.14 -12.24
N GLU A 201 10.44 0.87 -12.88
CA GLU A 201 10.55 0.73 -14.34
C GLU A 201 9.65 -0.38 -14.93
N HIS A 202 9.23 -1.34 -14.11
CA HIS A 202 8.27 -2.38 -14.48
C HIS A 202 6.80 -1.98 -14.24
N SER A 203 6.57 -0.73 -13.81
CA SER A 203 5.20 -0.20 -13.69
C SER A 203 4.55 -0.11 -15.06
N PRO A 204 3.24 -0.44 -15.19
CA PRO A 204 2.52 -0.31 -16.45
C PRO A 204 2.46 1.13 -16.97
N PHE A 205 2.86 2.10 -16.17
CA PHE A 205 2.91 3.52 -16.51
C PHE A 205 4.23 3.95 -17.17
N HIS A 206 5.23 3.07 -17.27
CA HIS A 206 6.54 3.39 -17.84
C HIS A 206 6.58 3.25 -19.37
N GLY A 207 7.51 4.00 -19.96
CA GLY A 207 7.81 3.98 -21.40
C GLY A 207 6.66 4.55 -22.26
N ASP A 208 6.81 4.42 -23.57
CA ASP A 208 5.83 4.92 -24.53
C ASP A 208 4.53 4.12 -24.50
N ALA A 209 4.61 2.81 -24.33
CA ALA A 209 3.43 1.96 -24.17
C ALA A 209 2.59 2.32 -22.94
N GLY A 210 3.22 2.78 -21.86
CA GLY A 210 2.55 3.21 -20.63
C GLY A 210 2.03 4.65 -20.66
N ARG A 211 2.35 5.43 -21.68
CA ARG A 211 2.02 6.87 -21.72
C ARG A 211 0.51 7.13 -21.68
N ALA A 212 -0.26 6.45 -22.50
CA ALA A 212 -1.71 6.61 -22.54
C ALA A 212 -2.36 6.22 -21.20
N LEU A 213 -1.91 5.10 -20.61
CA LEU A 213 -2.39 4.65 -19.32
C LEU A 213 -2.00 5.63 -18.19
N ARG A 214 -0.80 6.19 -18.25
CA ARG A 214 -0.36 7.21 -17.30
C ARG A 214 -1.23 8.47 -17.39
N THR A 215 -1.46 9.00 -18.60
CA THR A 215 -2.32 10.18 -18.80
C THR A 215 -3.74 9.93 -18.30
N ALA A 216 -4.31 8.76 -18.58
CA ALA A 216 -5.61 8.39 -18.04
C ALA A 216 -5.62 8.36 -16.49
N ALA A 217 -4.57 7.78 -15.88
CA ALA A 217 -4.43 7.71 -14.43
C ALA A 217 -4.26 9.10 -13.79
N GLU A 218 -3.50 9.99 -14.43
CA GLU A 218 -3.31 11.37 -13.99
C GLU A 218 -4.62 12.15 -14.04
N ASN A 219 -5.41 11.98 -15.09
CA ASN A 219 -6.69 12.67 -15.28
C ASN A 219 -7.77 12.21 -14.28
N THR A 220 -7.69 10.98 -13.76
CA THR A 220 -8.64 10.48 -12.76
C THR A 220 -8.29 10.88 -11.33
N CYS A 221 -7.18 11.55 -11.11
CA CYS A 221 -6.67 11.97 -9.82
C CYS A 221 -6.82 13.49 -9.65
N LEU A 222 -7.32 13.97 -8.50
CA LEU A 222 -7.45 15.40 -8.23
C LEU A 222 -6.11 16.16 -8.29
N MET A 223 -5.01 15.49 -7.91
CA MET A 223 -3.66 16.06 -8.00
C MET A 223 -3.06 16.00 -9.41
N GLN A 224 -3.73 15.37 -10.37
CA GLN A 224 -3.35 15.29 -11.80
C GLN A 224 -1.91 14.79 -12.02
N ARG A 225 -1.48 13.86 -11.20
CA ARG A 225 -0.18 13.18 -11.32
C ARG A 225 -0.21 11.80 -10.67
N LEU A 226 0.71 10.94 -11.08
CA LEU A 226 0.98 9.72 -10.33
C LEU A 226 1.66 10.05 -9.00
N GLY A 227 1.41 9.20 -8.00
CA GLY A 227 2.15 9.22 -6.74
C GLY A 227 3.55 8.62 -6.90
N LYS A 228 4.41 8.92 -5.93
CA LYS A 228 5.77 8.39 -5.83
C LYS A 228 5.86 7.39 -4.67
N PRO A 229 6.74 6.36 -4.75
CA PRO A 229 6.97 5.43 -3.65
C PRO A 229 7.30 6.11 -2.32
N GLU A 230 8.02 7.23 -2.35
CA GLU A 230 8.43 8.00 -1.16
C GLU A 230 7.23 8.64 -0.44
N GLU A 231 6.17 8.97 -1.16
CA GLU A 231 4.92 9.51 -0.57
C GLU A 231 4.20 8.41 0.23
N ILE A 232 4.20 7.18 -0.31
CA ILE A 232 3.68 6.00 0.39
C ILE A 232 4.57 5.64 1.59
N ALA A 233 5.88 5.75 1.46
CA ALA A 233 6.82 5.52 2.55
C ALA A 233 6.62 6.50 3.71
N SER A 234 6.26 7.76 3.43
CA SER A 234 5.94 8.75 4.46
C SER A 234 4.67 8.40 5.24
N ALA A 235 3.63 7.93 4.55
CA ALA A 235 2.40 7.44 5.19
C ALA A 235 2.65 6.14 6.00
N ALA A 236 3.48 5.24 5.47
CA ALA A 236 3.89 4.03 6.18
C ALA A 236 4.66 4.37 7.46
N LEU A 237 5.56 5.36 7.42
CA LEU A 237 6.29 5.85 8.59
C LEU A 237 5.35 6.37 9.67
N PHE A 238 4.32 7.14 9.31
CA PHE A 238 3.30 7.58 10.25
C PHE A 238 2.64 6.40 10.95
N LEU A 239 2.12 5.42 10.19
CA LEU A 239 1.46 4.25 10.76
C LEU A 239 2.38 3.36 11.58
N ALA A 240 3.69 3.30 11.26
CA ALA A 240 4.69 2.54 11.98
C ALA A 240 5.11 3.17 13.30
N SER A 241 5.10 4.50 13.38
CA SER A 241 5.62 5.27 14.52
C SER A 241 4.58 5.45 15.64
N ASP A 242 5.05 6.00 16.76
CA ASP A 242 4.21 6.35 17.91
C ASP A 242 3.26 7.55 17.63
N ASP A 243 3.48 8.29 16.53
CA ASP A 243 2.55 9.33 16.07
C ASP A 243 1.17 8.73 15.71
N ALA A 244 1.10 7.43 15.40
CA ALA A 244 -0.11 6.68 15.16
C ALA A 244 -0.53 5.81 16.35
N SER A 245 -0.12 6.15 17.59
CA SER A 245 -0.37 5.34 18.80
C SER A 245 -1.86 5.08 19.08
N PHE A 246 -2.75 5.94 18.59
CA PHE A 246 -4.21 5.78 18.72
C PHE A 246 -4.92 5.44 17.41
N VAL A 247 -4.16 4.91 16.41
CA VAL A 247 -4.69 4.53 15.10
C VAL A 247 -4.56 3.02 14.92
N THR A 248 -5.70 2.31 14.90
CA THR A 248 -5.79 0.88 14.60
C THR A 248 -7.10 0.56 13.86
N GLY A 249 -7.12 -0.46 13.02
CA GLY A 249 -8.28 -0.83 12.20
C GLY A 249 -8.57 0.15 11.06
N HIS A 250 -7.69 1.12 10.80
CA HIS A 250 -7.87 2.17 9.81
C HIS A 250 -7.31 1.78 8.44
N ASN A 251 -7.99 2.19 7.37
CA ASN A 251 -7.49 2.13 6.01
C ASN A 251 -7.09 3.55 5.55
N LEU A 252 -5.79 3.83 5.59
CA LEU A 252 -5.23 5.10 5.13
C LEU A 252 -5.07 5.08 3.61
N ILE A 253 -5.91 5.85 2.94
CA ILE A 253 -5.88 5.99 1.48
C ILE A 253 -4.89 7.08 1.11
N VAL A 254 -3.96 6.77 0.18
CA VAL A 254 -2.93 7.70 -0.32
C VAL A 254 -2.93 7.62 -1.84
N ASP A 255 -3.82 8.37 -2.48
CA ASP A 255 -4.21 8.20 -3.88
C ASP A 255 -4.33 9.50 -4.69
N GLY A 256 -3.88 10.61 -4.12
CA GLY A 256 -3.96 11.93 -4.77
C GLY A 256 -5.40 12.42 -5.02
N GLY A 257 -6.37 11.90 -4.26
CA GLY A 257 -7.77 12.27 -4.35
C GLY A 257 -8.59 11.47 -5.38
N PHE A 258 -8.05 10.36 -5.88
CA PHE A 258 -8.79 9.49 -6.82
C PHE A 258 -10.13 9.02 -6.21
N THR A 259 -10.11 8.45 -5.02
CA THR A 259 -11.35 7.96 -4.37
C THR A 259 -12.27 9.08 -3.94
N ALA A 260 -11.72 10.23 -3.54
CA ALA A 260 -12.52 11.41 -3.17
C ALA A 260 -13.30 12.00 -4.35
N SER A 261 -12.78 11.87 -5.58
CA SER A 261 -13.48 12.28 -6.81
C SER A 261 -14.39 11.18 -7.37
N GLY A 262 -14.47 10.02 -6.74
CA GLY A 262 -15.15 8.84 -7.31
C GLY A 262 -14.50 8.32 -8.60
N GLY A 263 -13.21 8.62 -8.82
CA GLY A 263 -12.48 8.27 -10.04
C GLY A 263 -12.79 9.17 -11.25
N LEU A 264 -13.55 10.23 -11.07
CA LEU A 264 -13.91 11.16 -12.14
C LEU A 264 -12.81 12.20 -12.42
N GLY A 265 -11.85 12.32 -11.50
CA GLY A 265 -10.78 13.31 -11.61
C GLY A 265 -11.27 14.74 -11.38
N ARG A 266 -10.51 15.68 -11.90
CA ARG A 266 -10.86 17.10 -11.86
C ARG A 266 -11.74 17.44 -13.07
N PRO A 267 -12.84 18.18 -12.89
CA PRO A 267 -13.62 18.68 -14.00
C PRO A 267 -12.76 19.50 -14.98
N SER A 268 -13.08 19.42 -16.28
CA SER A 268 -12.41 20.30 -17.25
C SER A 268 -12.75 21.77 -16.97
N ALA A 269 -11.87 22.67 -17.36
CA ALA A 269 -12.11 24.10 -17.22
C ALA A 269 -13.42 24.55 -17.90
N ASP A 270 -13.75 23.93 -19.04
CA ASP A 270 -15.00 24.21 -19.76
C ASP A 270 -16.22 23.76 -18.96
N TYR A 271 -16.18 22.57 -18.35
CA TYR A 271 -17.25 22.07 -17.48
C TYR A 271 -17.41 22.95 -16.22
N GLU A 272 -16.30 23.35 -15.59
CA GLU A 272 -16.33 24.28 -14.45
C GLU A 272 -16.96 25.62 -14.83
N ALA A 273 -16.63 26.15 -16.01
CA ALA A 273 -17.21 27.39 -16.52
C ALA A 273 -18.72 27.27 -16.82
N GLU A 274 -19.14 26.17 -17.46
CA GLU A 274 -20.55 25.88 -17.72
C GLU A 274 -21.34 25.69 -16.43
N LEU A 275 -20.80 24.93 -15.46
CA LEU A 275 -21.43 24.70 -14.15
C LEU A 275 -21.55 26.02 -13.37
N GLY A 276 -20.50 26.83 -13.32
CA GLY A 276 -20.49 28.14 -12.67
C GLY A 276 -21.53 29.08 -13.29
N SER A 277 -21.66 29.07 -14.62
CA SER A 277 -22.69 29.85 -15.36
C SER A 277 -24.10 29.35 -15.05
N ALA A 278 -24.31 28.03 -14.97
CA ALA A 278 -25.62 27.44 -14.64
C ALA A 278 -26.03 27.76 -13.19
N VAL A 279 -25.11 27.63 -12.24
CA VAL A 279 -25.35 27.98 -10.83
C VAL A 279 -25.68 29.47 -10.70
N SER A 280 -24.94 30.35 -11.35
CA SER A 280 -25.18 31.78 -11.32
C SER A 280 -26.56 32.14 -11.89
N ARG A 281 -26.97 31.49 -13.00
CA ARG A 281 -28.32 31.70 -13.58
C ARG A 281 -29.42 31.26 -12.62
N ASN A 282 -29.25 30.11 -11.95
CA ASN A 282 -30.23 29.59 -11.00
C ASN A 282 -30.36 30.48 -9.75
N ILE A 283 -29.26 31.00 -9.23
CA ILE A 283 -29.26 31.94 -8.10
C ILE A 283 -29.95 33.23 -8.48
N ALA A 284 -29.69 33.79 -9.71
CA ALA A 284 -30.35 35.00 -10.19
C ALA A 284 -31.86 34.79 -10.37
N ALA A 285 -32.29 33.62 -10.89
CA ALA A 285 -33.70 33.29 -11.05
C ALA A 285 -34.42 33.17 -9.70
N ALA A 286 -33.79 32.50 -8.71
CA ALA A 286 -34.34 32.37 -7.34
C ALA A 286 -34.46 33.73 -6.62
N GLY A 287 -33.52 34.65 -6.86
CA GLY A 287 -33.59 36.02 -6.31
C GLY A 287 -34.69 36.92 -6.90
N GLN A 288 -35.18 36.59 -8.08
CA GLN A 288 -36.28 37.31 -8.72
C GLN A 288 -37.67 36.85 -8.25
N THR A 289 -37.81 35.57 -7.89
CA THR A 289 -39.08 35.01 -7.37
C THR A 289 -39.35 35.37 -5.92
N GLY A 290 -38.33 35.79 -5.15
CA GLY A 290 -38.47 36.19 -3.73
C GLY A 290 -38.81 37.69 -3.50
N ARG A 291 -38.98 38.51 -4.57
CA ARG A 291 -39.33 39.94 -4.46
C ARG A 291 -40.78 40.25 -4.84
N GLY A 292 -41.64 39.25 -4.98
CA GLY A 292 -43.03 39.39 -5.42
C GLY A 292 -44.05 38.86 -4.40
N SER A 293 -43.81 39.08 -3.10
CA SER A 293 -44.81 38.82 -2.06
C SER A 293 -44.78 39.90 -0.99
#